data_217dbcaf3c4732801e352e2ca30e4714
#
_entry.id   217dbcaf3c4732801e352e2ca30e4714
#
_cell.length_a   1.000
_cell.length_b   1.000
_cell.length_c   1.000
_cell.angle_alpha   90.00
_cell.angle_beta   90.00
_cell.angle_gamma   90.00
#
_symmetry.space_group_name_H-M   'P 1'
#
loop_
_entity.id
_entity.type
_entity.pdbx_description
1 polymer ?
#
loop_
_entity_poly.entity_id
_entity_poly.type
_entity_poly.pdbx_seq_one_letter_code
_entity_poly.pdbx_strand_id
1 'polypeptide(L)'
;MASTINLLRLLADPTRLRLMLLLEQEELSVAELQQILGMGQSRISSHLAQWKRAGVVSDRRVGKNVYYGADHQGRNLQRERVAEITRLLAR
;
A
#
# COMPACT_ATOMS: atom_id res chain seq x y z
N MET A 1 -10.58 12.64 6.09
CA MET A 1 -10.87 11.47 5.26
C MET A 1 -10.41 11.73 3.83
N ALA A 2 -9.70 10.81 3.22
CA ALA A 2 -9.24 11.00 1.85
C ALA A 2 -10.41 10.92 0.88
N SER A 3 -10.50 11.89 -0.03
CA SER A 3 -11.48 11.86 -1.10
C SER A 3 -11.06 10.86 -2.18
N THR A 4 -11.97 10.54 -3.10
CA THR A 4 -11.65 9.70 -4.25
C THR A 4 -10.52 10.31 -5.08
N ILE A 5 -10.50 11.65 -5.22
CA ILE A 5 -9.45 12.35 -5.95
C ILE A 5 -8.08 12.12 -5.29
N ASN A 6 -8.01 12.17 -3.95
CA ASN A 6 -6.77 11.91 -3.23
C ASN A 6 -6.31 10.48 -3.41
N LEU A 7 -7.24 9.52 -3.41
CA LEU A 7 -6.89 8.12 -3.66
C LEU A 7 -6.33 7.92 -5.06
N LEU A 8 -6.91 8.59 -6.07
CA LEU A 8 -6.40 8.53 -7.43
C LEU A 8 -4.99 9.09 -7.52
N ARG A 9 -4.70 10.17 -6.80
CA ARG A 9 -3.35 10.73 -6.76
C ARG A 9 -2.35 9.76 -6.14
N LEU A 10 -2.75 9.06 -5.09
CA LEU A 10 -1.88 8.07 -4.46
C LEU A 10 -1.50 6.95 -5.42
N LEU A 11 -2.41 6.59 -6.33
CA LEU A 11 -2.20 5.49 -7.27
C LEU A 11 -1.73 5.93 -8.66
N ALA A 12 -1.58 7.24 -8.90
CA ALA A 12 -1.22 7.75 -10.23
C ALA A 12 0.22 7.41 -10.64
N ASP A 13 1.10 7.18 -9.67
CA ASP A 13 2.48 6.82 -9.93
C ASP A 13 2.58 5.31 -10.15
N PRO A 14 3.21 4.83 -11.25
CA PRO A 14 3.34 3.40 -11.50
C PRO A 14 4.03 2.63 -10.37
N THR A 15 4.96 3.27 -9.68
CA THR A 15 5.65 2.66 -8.55
C THR A 15 4.70 2.43 -7.38
N ARG A 16 3.84 3.41 -7.08
CA ARG A 16 2.85 3.27 -6.01
C ARG A 16 1.83 2.18 -6.35
N LEU A 17 1.42 2.13 -7.60
CA LEU A 17 0.50 1.09 -8.05
C LEU A 17 1.11 -0.29 -7.87
N ARG A 18 2.36 -0.46 -8.26
CA ARG A 18 3.08 -1.72 -8.12
C ARG A 18 3.20 -2.12 -6.65
N LEU A 19 3.53 -1.16 -5.79
CA LEU A 19 3.63 -1.39 -4.35
C LEU A 19 2.27 -1.86 -3.78
N MET A 20 1.18 -1.21 -4.16
CA MET A 20 -0.14 -1.61 -3.69
C MET A 20 -0.52 -3.01 -4.17
N LEU A 21 -0.21 -3.36 -5.41
CA LEU A 21 -0.50 -4.69 -5.94
C LEU A 21 0.25 -5.77 -5.16
N LEU A 22 1.49 -5.52 -4.79
CA LEU A 22 2.25 -6.46 -3.96
C LEU A 22 1.62 -6.65 -2.59
N LEU A 23 1.22 -5.56 -1.95
CA LEU A 23 0.62 -5.63 -0.61
C LEU A 23 -0.78 -6.24 -0.62
N GLU A 24 -1.48 -6.20 -1.74
CA GLU A 24 -2.74 -6.93 -1.90
C GLU A 24 -2.53 -8.44 -1.89
N GLN A 25 -1.36 -8.89 -2.32
CA GLN A 25 -1.05 -10.31 -2.46
C GLN A 25 -0.44 -10.88 -1.19
N GLU A 26 0.46 -10.15 -0.55
CA GLU A 26 1.21 -10.66 0.59
C GLU A 26 1.55 -9.55 1.57
N GLU A 27 1.79 -9.95 2.81
CA GLU A 27 2.39 -9.05 3.78
C GLU A 27 3.91 -9.04 3.55
N LEU A 28 4.48 -7.84 3.45
CA LEU A 28 5.91 -7.68 3.16
C LEU A 28 6.54 -6.64 4.07
N SER A 29 7.79 -6.86 4.43
CA SER A 29 8.57 -5.89 5.17
C SER A 29 9.14 -4.84 4.23
N VAL A 30 9.62 -3.73 4.80
CA VAL A 30 10.28 -2.69 3.98
C VAL A 30 11.48 -3.27 3.26
N ALA A 31 12.28 -4.12 3.93
CA ALA A 31 13.46 -4.73 3.32
C ALA A 31 13.09 -5.58 2.11
N GLU A 32 12.02 -6.37 2.22
CA GLU A 32 11.54 -7.19 1.12
C GLU A 32 11.06 -6.32 -0.05
N LEU A 33 10.32 -5.25 0.27
CA LEU A 33 9.85 -4.32 -0.76
C LEU A 33 11.01 -3.62 -1.47
N GLN A 34 12.07 -3.29 -0.75
CA GLN A 34 13.27 -2.71 -1.35
C GLN A 34 13.88 -3.66 -2.38
N GLN A 35 13.96 -4.94 -2.04
CA GLN A 35 14.53 -5.94 -2.95
C GLN A 35 13.67 -6.13 -4.20
N ILE A 36 12.37 -6.17 -4.02
CA ILE A 36 11.44 -6.42 -5.14
C ILE A 36 11.38 -5.21 -6.07
N LEU A 37 11.29 -4.00 -5.49
CA LEU A 37 11.03 -2.79 -6.26
C LEU A 37 12.30 -2.04 -6.66
N GLY A 38 13.43 -2.33 -6.02
CA GLY A 38 14.67 -1.61 -6.28
C GLY A 38 14.63 -0.15 -5.81
N MET A 39 13.81 0.14 -4.81
CA MET A 39 13.64 1.50 -4.29
C MET A 39 14.36 1.66 -2.96
N GLY A 40 14.67 2.91 -2.62
CA GLY A 40 15.24 3.24 -1.32
C GLY A 40 14.22 3.13 -0.20
N GLN A 41 14.72 2.88 1.01
CA GLN A 41 13.90 2.72 2.19
C GLN A 41 13.01 3.94 2.47
N SER A 42 13.56 5.14 2.33
CA SER A 42 12.83 6.37 2.64
C SER A 42 11.58 6.53 1.77
N ARG A 43 11.70 6.24 0.47
CA ARG A 43 10.56 6.35 -0.44
C ARG A 43 9.48 5.34 -0.10
N ILE A 44 9.88 4.10 0.14
CA ILE A 44 8.93 3.05 0.49
C ILE A 44 8.24 3.40 1.81
N SER A 45 9.00 3.79 2.83
CA SER A 45 8.43 4.13 4.12
C SER A 45 7.48 5.32 4.03
N SER A 46 7.80 6.29 3.19
CA SER A 46 6.95 7.45 2.98
C SER A 46 5.61 7.06 2.37
N HIS A 47 5.62 6.21 1.35
CA HIS A 47 4.38 5.73 0.72
C HIS A 47 3.54 4.93 1.71
N LEU A 48 4.18 4.04 2.46
CA LEU A 48 3.48 3.20 3.45
C LEU A 48 2.85 4.05 4.55
N ALA A 49 3.54 5.10 5.00
CA ALA A 49 3.01 5.99 6.02
C ALA A 49 1.75 6.72 5.53
N GLN A 50 1.77 7.19 4.28
CA GLN A 50 0.60 7.83 3.68
C GLN A 50 -0.59 6.87 3.61
N TRP A 51 -0.34 5.64 3.16
CA TRP A 51 -1.40 4.66 2.98
C TRP A 51 -1.93 4.14 4.31
N LYS A 52 -1.06 4.07 5.31
CA LYS A 52 -1.50 3.70 6.65
C LYS A 52 -2.43 4.78 7.21
N ARG A 53 -2.08 6.06 7.03
CA ARG A 53 -2.95 7.16 7.45
C ARG A 53 -4.27 7.16 6.70
N ALA A 54 -4.26 6.76 5.44
CA ALA A 54 -5.48 6.66 4.64
C ALA A 54 -6.32 5.42 4.97
N GLY A 55 -5.78 4.52 5.79
CA GLY A 55 -6.50 3.31 6.21
C GLY A 55 -6.56 2.22 5.17
N VAL A 56 -5.68 2.26 4.16
CA VAL A 56 -5.69 1.26 3.09
C VAL A 56 -4.65 0.16 3.29
N VAL A 57 -3.67 0.39 4.16
CA VAL A 57 -2.73 -0.65 4.59
C VAL A 57 -2.67 -0.70 6.10
N SER A 58 -2.29 -1.85 6.61
CA SER A 58 -2.03 -2.04 8.04
C SER A 58 -0.65 -2.63 8.22
N ASP A 59 -0.13 -2.55 9.42
CA ASP A 59 1.15 -3.13 9.75
C ASP A 59 1.01 -4.12 10.89
N ARG A 60 1.95 -5.05 10.95
CA ARG A 60 1.98 -6.08 11.97
C ARG A 60 3.43 -6.31 12.38
N ARG A 61 3.70 -6.24 13.67
CA ARG A 61 5.04 -6.45 14.18
C ARG A 61 5.22 -7.91 14.59
N VAL A 62 6.31 -8.51 14.12
CA VAL A 62 6.70 -9.86 14.51
C VAL A 62 8.17 -9.79 14.90
N GLY A 63 8.45 -9.85 16.21
CA GLY A 63 9.80 -9.66 16.72
C GLY A 63 10.35 -8.28 16.38
N LYS A 64 11.45 -8.23 15.66
CA LYS A 64 12.07 -6.98 15.23
C LYS A 64 11.56 -6.50 13.87
N ASN A 65 10.74 -7.29 13.22
CA ASN A 65 10.28 -6.99 11.86
C ASN A 65 8.87 -6.43 11.87
N VAL A 66 8.61 -5.52 10.95
CA VAL A 66 7.28 -4.98 10.72
C VAL A 66 6.87 -5.34 9.30
N TYR A 67 5.71 -5.95 9.16
CA TYR A 67 5.16 -6.35 7.88
C TYR A 67 3.96 -5.49 7.54
N TYR A 68 3.86 -5.08 6.29
CA TYR A 68 2.77 -4.26 5.80
C TYR A 68 1.93 -5.07 4.82
N GLY A 69 0.63 -4.84 4.84
CA GLY A 69 -0.28 -5.49 3.92
C GLY A 69 -1.53 -4.68 3.73
N ALA A 70 -2.32 -5.00 2.72
CA ALA A 70 -3.62 -4.39 2.53
C ALA A 70 -4.49 -4.69 3.74
N ASP A 71 -5.36 -3.74 4.09
CA ASP A 71 -6.28 -3.95 5.21
C ASP A 71 -7.35 -4.94 4.81
N HIS A 72 -7.19 -6.20 5.22
CA HIS A 72 -8.11 -7.28 4.87
C HIS A 72 -9.34 -7.36 5.77
N GLN A 73 -9.43 -6.50 6.78
CA GLN A 73 -10.54 -6.61 7.73
C GLN A 73 -11.83 -5.97 7.22
N GLY A 74 -11.77 -5.35 6.05
CA GLY A 74 -12.97 -4.85 5.40
C GLY A 74 -13.69 -3.74 6.14
N ARG A 75 -13.03 -3.08 7.08
CA ARG A 75 -13.64 -2.04 7.88
C ARG A 75 -13.59 -0.67 7.25
N ASN A 76 -12.83 -0.54 6.18
CA ASN A 76 -12.59 0.75 5.56
C ASN A 76 -13.08 0.69 4.11
N LEU A 77 -14.14 1.47 3.83
CA LEU A 77 -14.70 1.55 2.48
C LEU A 77 -13.69 2.10 1.48
N GLN A 78 -12.75 2.91 1.93
CA GLN A 78 -11.72 3.45 1.04
C GLN A 78 -10.79 2.34 0.54
N ARG A 79 -10.54 1.34 1.35
CA ARG A 79 -9.73 0.20 0.94
C ARG A 79 -10.36 -0.52 -0.25
N GLU A 80 -11.68 -0.72 -0.21
CA GLU A 80 -12.39 -1.37 -1.31
C GLU A 80 -12.30 -0.53 -2.59
N ARG A 81 -12.43 0.79 -2.46
CA ARG A 81 -12.29 1.69 -3.61
C ARG A 81 -10.89 1.66 -4.18
N VAL A 82 -9.88 1.65 -3.33
CA VAL A 82 -8.49 1.58 -3.77
C VAL A 82 -8.24 0.27 -4.49
N ALA A 83 -8.70 -0.85 -3.94
CA ALA A 83 -8.54 -2.16 -4.56
C ALA A 83 -9.19 -2.21 -5.94
N GLU A 84 -10.39 -1.65 -6.06
CA GLU A 84 -11.10 -1.60 -7.34
C GLU A 84 -10.37 -0.75 -8.37
N ILE A 85 -9.94 0.45 -7.98
CA ILE A 85 -9.19 1.35 -8.85
C ILE A 85 -7.88 0.70 -9.28
N THR A 86 -7.19 0.06 -8.34
CA THR A 86 -5.93 -0.63 -8.62
C THR A 86 -6.12 -1.70 -9.68
N ARG A 87 -7.17 -2.50 -9.55
CA ARG A 87 -7.46 -3.54 -10.53
C ARG A 87 -7.75 -2.96 -11.91
N LEU A 88 -8.48 -1.85 -11.96
CA LEU A 88 -8.80 -1.19 -13.23
C LEU A 88 -7.55 -0.63 -13.90
N LEU A 89 -6.65 -0.01 -13.15
CA LEU A 89 -5.44 0.58 -13.68
C LEU A 89 -4.39 -0.46 -14.08
N ALA A 90 -4.47 -1.65 -13.53
CA ALA A 90 -3.50 -2.71 -13.78
C ALA A 90 -3.81 -3.54 -15.02
N ARG A 91 -4.93 -3.28 -15.66
CA ARG A 91 -5.33 -4.01 -16.88
C ARG A 91 -4.49 -3.63 -18.09
#